data_aac73912cde43dcf3305ea63ef5af0bf
#
_entry.id   aac73912cde43dcf3305ea63ef5af0bf
#
_cell.length_a   1.000
_cell.length_b   1.000
_cell.length_c   1.000
_cell.angle_alpha   90.00
_cell.angle_beta   90.00
_cell.angle_gamma   90.00
#
_symmetry.space_group_name_H-M   'P 1'
#
loop_
_entity.id
_entity.type
_entity.pdbx_description
1 polymer ?
#
loop_
_entity_poly.entity_id
_entity_poly.type
_entity_poly.pdbx_seq_one_letter_code
_entity_poly.pdbx_strand_id
1 'polypeptide(L)'
;MAITLREQYLEGFVSSHEMDCMAPQVAAAVRQLRQHTGAGSDFHGWLTLPRDYDKEELARIHAAAEKIREDTDVLVVIGIGGSYLGARSAIELLRSPYYNALGKDGPAIYFAGCNLSGSYLDEILALCEGKRVSLNVISKSGTTTEPALAFRVLRGMMERRYGKEAAGRIYCTTDRARGTLKSLADREGWQTFVIPDDVGGRYSVLTAVGLLPMAVAGIDIDAVLAGAEKAMTELDNDDFSHNPCYRYAAIRNILLRRGKAIEIYASYEPRFTQMGEWLKQLYGESEGKDGKGLFPASVAFTTDLHSMGQFIQDGSRNLFETVIDFITPAADLTVEEDPENLDGLNFLSGMAMRQINRRAMQGTILAHTRGGVPNLVLEVPAINEEEYGYMVYFFMLACGISGYLLGVNPFDQPGVEAYKKNMFALLGKPGYEDLRQELLAKLGE
;
A
#
# COMPACT_ATOMS: atom_id res chain seq x y z
N MET A 1 -3.08 8.24 21.08
CA MET A 1 -2.69 7.93 19.69
C MET A 1 -2.37 6.44 19.62
N ALA A 2 -2.85 5.78 18.57
CA ALA A 2 -2.63 4.34 18.42
C ALA A 2 -1.16 4.03 18.05
N ILE A 3 -0.56 4.78 17.11
CA ILE A 3 0.84 4.59 16.74
C ILE A 3 1.76 5.41 17.65
N THR A 4 2.79 4.76 18.20
CA THR A 4 3.85 5.39 18.99
C THR A 4 5.16 5.42 18.21
N LEU A 5 5.78 6.60 18.08
CA LEU A 5 7.09 6.75 17.45
C LEU A 5 8.19 6.68 18.54
N ARG A 6 9.12 5.73 18.39
CA ARG A 6 10.31 5.58 19.23
C ARG A 6 11.53 6.13 18.52
N GLU A 7 12.13 7.17 19.09
CA GLU A 7 13.22 7.94 18.49
C GLU A 7 14.58 7.69 19.17
N GLN A 8 14.64 6.89 20.23
CA GLN A 8 15.86 6.69 21.04
C GLN A 8 17.07 6.17 20.27
N TYR A 9 16.84 5.54 19.12
CA TYR A 9 17.91 5.01 18.26
C TYR A 9 18.39 6.04 17.22
N LEU A 10 17.90 7.28 17.30
CA LEU A 10 18.33 8.41 16.47
C LEU A 10 19.36 9.29 17.17
N GLU A 11 19.74 8.97 18.40
CA GLU A 11 20.77 9.73 19.12
C GLU A 11 22.08 9.76 18.31
N GLY A 12 22.62 10.96 18.12
CA GLY A 12 23.79 11.21 17.26
C GLY A 12 23.48 11.36 15.76
N PHE A 13 22.27 11.01 15.30
CA PHE A 13 21.84 11.14 13.90
C PHE A 13 20.87 12.32 13.67
N VAL A 14 20.05 12.64 14.66
CA VAL A 14 19.09 13.75 14.63
C VAL A 14 19.20 14.49 15.96
N SER A 15 19.44 15.79 15.90
CA SER A 15 19.52 16.63 17.09
C SER A 15 18.19 17.30 17.43
N SER A 16 17.99 17.65 18.72
CA SER A 16 16.83 18.42 19.15
C SER A 16 16.73 19.76 18.41
N HIS A 17 17.86 20.44 18.20
CA HIS A 17 17.90 21.70 17.45
C HIS A 17 17.37 21.55 16.01
N GLU A 18 17.71 20.47 15.30
CA GLU A 18 17.17 20.21 13.97
C GLU A 18 15.66 19.99 14.01
N MET A 19 15.17 19.24 15.02
CA MET A 19 13.74 19.06 15.23
C MET A 19 13.02 20.40 15.49
N ASP A 20 13.60 21.25 16.33
CA ASP A 20 13.07 22.60 16.62
C ASP A 20 13.01 23.45 15.34
N CYS A 21 14.03 23.37 14.48
CA CYS A 21 14.06 24.06 13.19
C CYS A 21 13.04 23.50 12.19
N MET A 22 12.67 22.22 12.30
CA MET A 22 11.65 21.59 11.44
C MET A 22 10.22 21.95 11.88
N ALA A 23 9.96 22.21 13.15
CA ALA A 23 8.62 22.45 13.67
C ALA A 23 7.84 23.53 12.89
N PRO A 24 8.37 24.74 12.62
CA PRO A 24 7.65 25.77 11.85
C PRO A 24 7.47 25.35 10.37
N GLN A 25 8.38 24.55 9.79
CA GLN A 25 8.27 24.06 8.42
C GLN A 25 7.13 23.02 8.33
N VAL A 26 7.06 22.08 9.28
CA VAL A 26 5.96 21.11 9.39
C VAL A 26 4.63 21.83 9.59
N ALA A 27 4.56 22.82 10.48
CA ALA A 27 3.35 23.61 10.68
C ALA A 27 2.89 24.32 9.40
N ALA A 28 3.83 24.80 8.56
CA ALA A 28 3.50 25.39 7.27
C ALA A 28 2.95 24.35 6.28
N ALA A 29 3.57 23.16 6.20
CA ALA A 29 3.11 22.06 5.36
C ALA A 29 1.71 21.56 5.77
N VAL A 30 1.47 21.41 7.07
CA VAL A 30 0.16 21.02 7.62
C VAL A 30 -0.91 22.08 7.28
N ARG A 31 -0.59 23.38 7.40
CA ARG A 31 -1.54 24.43 6.99
C ARG A 31 -1.87 24.36 5.50
N GLN A 32 -0.89 24.09 4.63
CA GLN A 32 -1.14 23.93 3.19
C GLN A 32 -2.11 22.75 2.90
N LEU A 33 -1.98 21.63 3.62
CA LEU A 33 -2.92 20.52 3.52
C LEU A 33 -4.32 20.92 4.00
N ARG A 34 -4.44 21.44 5.23
CA ARG A 34 -5.72 21.79 5.85
C ARG A 34 -6.48 22.89 5.10
N GLN A 35 -5.76 23.86 4.54
CA GLN A 35 -6.35 24.99 3.82
C GLN A 35 -6.49 24.74 2.31
N HIS A 36 -6.10 23.58 1.83
CA HIS A 36 -6.11 23.23 0.40
C HIS A 36 -5.38 24.27 -0.49
N THR A 37 -4.23 24.78 0.00
CA THR A 37 -3.45 25.82 -0.69
C THR A 37 -2.13 25.31 -1.26
N GLY A 38 -1.75 24.07 -0.95
CA GLY A 38 -0.54 23.44 -1.46
C GLY A 38 -0.68 22.94 -2.91
N ALA A 39 0.45 22.65 -3.55
CA ALA A 39 0.46 22.06 -4.89
C ALA A 39 -0.31 20.72 -4.89
N GLY A 40 -1.19 20.52 -5.88
CA GLY A 40 -2.02 19.32 -5.99
C GLY A 40 -3.25 19.29 -5.07
N SER A 41 -3.70 20.45 -4.56
CA SER A 41 -4.86 20.57 -3.68
C SER A 41 -6.16 19.99 -4.27
N ASP A 42 -6.27 19.85 -5.58
CA ASP A 42 -7.40 19.17 -6.24
C ASP A 42 -7.50 17.68 -5.86
N PHE A 43 -6.46 17.12 -5.23
CA PHE A 43 -6.40 15.72 -4.78
C PHE A 43 -6.33 15.57 -3.26
N HIS A 44 -6.92 16.49 -2.50
CA HIS A 44 -6.95 16.47 -1.04
C HIS A 44 -8.19 15.79 -0.43
N GLY A 45 -9.10 15.21 -1.24
CA GLY A 45 -10.34 14.60 -0.76
C GLY A 45 -10.12 13.47 0.26
N TRP A 46 -8.97 12.81 0.22
CA TRP A 46 -8.62 11.76 1.16
C TRP A 46 -8.46 12.26 2.62
N LEU A 47 -8.19 13.55 2.83
CA LEU A 47 -7.98 14.13 4.17
C LEU A 47 -9.19 13.98 5.08
N THR A 48 -10.39 14.19 4.55
CA THR A 48 -11.64 14.11 5.33
C THR A 48 -12.48 12.88 4.99
N LEU A 49 -12.07 12.11 3.99
CA LEU A 49 -12.78 10.91 3.53
C LEU A 49 -13.18 9.94 4.65
N PRO A 50 -12.34 9.66 5.68
CA PRO A 50 -12.72 8.71 6.73
C PRO A 50 -13.97 9.10 7.51
N ARG A 51 -14.32 10.38 7.56
CA ARG A 51 -15.55 10.92 8.17
C ARG A 51 -16.64 11.19 7.15
N ASP A 52 -16.25 11.76 6.00
CA ASP A 52 -17.15 12.36 5.02
C ASP A 52 -17.47 11.41 3.84
N TYR A 53 -17.17 10.09 4.00
CA TYR A 53 -17.45 9.10 2.96
C TYR A 53 -18.95 8.98 2.64
N ASP A 54 -19.25 8.59 1.40
CA ASP A 54 -20.62 8.37 0.91
C ASP A 54 -21.18 7.09 1.56
N LYS A 55 -22.14 7.27 2.49
CA LYS A 55 -22.77 6.16 3.25
C LYS A 55 -23.64 5.27 2.38
N GLU A 56 -24.26 5.81 1.32
CA GLU A 56 -25.04 5.02 0.36
C GLU A 56 -24.10 4.14 -0.47
N GLU A 57 -22.97 4.69 -0.89
CA GLU A 57 -21.93 3.91 -1.58
C GLU A 57 -21.38 2.80 -0.68
N LEU A 58 -21.11 3.09 0.60
CA LEU A 58 -20.64 2.08 1.54
C LEU A 58 -21.68 0.95 1.71
N ALA A 59 -22.96 1.28 1.85
CA ALA A 59 -24.04 0.27 1.91
C ALA A 59 -24.10 -0.58 0.64
N ARG A 60 -23.86 0.01 -0.54
CA ARG A 60 -23.77 -0.71 -1.82
C ARG A 60 -22.55 -1.63 -1.88
N ILE A 61 -21.41 -1.22 -1.28
CA ILE A 61 -20.21 -2.05 -1.16
C ILE A 61 -20.51 -3.27 -0.30
N HIS A 62 -21.14 -3.10 0.88
CA HIS A 62 -21.54 -4.21 1.74
C HIS A 62 -22.45 -5.20 1.00
N ALA A 63 -23.51 -4.71 0.35
CA ALA A 63 -24.45 -5.57 -0.38
C ALA A 63 -23.75 -6.33 -1.54
N ALA A 64 -22.84 -5.69 -2.26
CA ALA A 64 -22.10 -6.34 -3.32
C ALA A 64 -21.11 -7.39 -2.76
N ALA A 65 -20.43 -7.07 -1.67
CA ALA A 65 -19.50 -8.00 -1.02
C ALA A 65 -20.23 -9.24 -0.49
N GLU A 66 -21.39 -9.07 0.15
CA GLU A 66 -22.23 -10.18 0.62
C GLU A 66 -22.64 -11.09 -0.55
N LYS A 67 -23.19 -10.52 -1.62
CA LYS A 67 -23.54 -11.26 -2.82
C LYS A 67 -22.34 -12.02 -3.42
N ILE A 68 -21.17 -11.39 -3.52
CA ILE A 68 -19.96 -12.05 -4.03
C ILE A 68 -19.56 -13.20 -3.10
N ARG A 69 -19.61 -13.02 -1.80
CA ARG A 69 -19.29 -14.06 -0.81
C ARG A 69 -20.20 -15.29 -0.90
N GLU A 70 -21.47 -15.09 -1.23
CA GLU A 70 -22.47 -16.16 -1.35
C GLU A 70 -22.37 -16.94 -2.67
N ASP A 71 -22.14 -16.25 -3.80
CA ASP A 71 -22.31 -16.85 -5.12
C ASP A 71 -21.02 -17.06 -5.91
N THR A 72 -19.84 -16.77 -5.32
CA THR A 72 -18.54 -16.77 -6.00
C THR A 72 -17.53 -17.64 -5.26
N ASP A 73 -16.78 -18.46 -6.02
CA ASP A 73 -15.66 -19.26 -5.51
C ASP A 73 -14.31 -18.53 -5.69
N VAL A 74 -14.22 -17.70 -6.75
CA VAL A 74 -13.03 -16.93 -7.11
C VAL A 74 -13.42 -15.50 -7.48
N LEU A 75 -12.92 -14.52 -6.74
CA LEU A 75 -12.92 -13.12 -7.15
C LEU A 75 -11.57 -12.77 -7.78
N VAL A 76 -11.58 -12.24 -9.01
CA VAL A 76 -10.39 -11.66 -9.62
C VAL A 76 -10.48 -10.14 -9.54
N VAL A 77 -9.57 -9.53 -8.80
CA VAL A 77 -9.41 -8.07 -8.70
C VAL A 77 -8.43 -7.62 -9.78
N ILE A 78 -8.90 -6.79 -10.71
CA ILE A 78 -8.13 -6.36 -11.87
C ILE A 78 -7.75 -4.89 -11.68
N GLY A 79 -6.46 -4.63 -11.47
CA GLY A 79 -5.95 -3.28 -11.22
C GLY A 79 -4.43 -3.25 -11.12
N ILE A 80 -3.84 -2.05 -11.15
CA ILE A 80 -2.41 -1.84 -11.01
C ILE A 80 -2.12 -0.72 -10.01
N GLY A 81 -0.99 -0.77 -9.32
CA GLY A 81 -0.57 0.23 -8.34
C GLY A 81 -1.62 0.44 -7.26
N GLY A 82 -2.06 1.68 -7.04
CA GLY A 82 -3.07 2.02 -6.03
C GLY A 82 -4.39 1.30 -6.19
N SER A 83 -4.70 0.77 -7.38
CA SER A 83 -5.93 0.03 -7.63
C SER A 83 -5.94 -1.40 -7.04
N TYR A 84 -4.80 -1.91 -6.53
CA TYR A 84 -4.78 -3.23 -5.89
C TYR A 84 -3.92 -3.31 -4.63
N LEU A 85 -2.85 -2.52 -4.51
CA LEU A 85 -1.88 -2.65 -3.42
C LEU A 85 -2.53 -2.45 -2.04
N GLY A 86 -3.40 -1.46 -1.89
CA GLY A 86 -4.09 -1.21 -0.63
C GLY A 86 -4.98 -2.38 -0.20
N ALA A 87 -5.82 -2.89 -1.10
CA ALA A 87 -6.66 -4.06 -0.82
C ALA A 87 -5.83 -5.30 -0.50
N ARG A 88 -4.78 -5.57 -1.28
CA ARG A 88 -3.90 -6.71 -1.06
C ARG A 88 -3.16 -6.61 0.27
N SER A 89 -2.67 -5.42 0.63
CA SER A 89 -2.00 -5.20 1.92
C SER A 89 -2.93 -5.48 3.11
N ALA A 90 -4.19 -5.05 3.04
CA ALA A 90 -5.19 -5.34 4.06
C ALA A 90 -5.47 -6.84 4.18
N ILE A 91 -5.70 -7.53 3.05
CA ILE A 91 -6.03 -8.96 3.02
C ILE A 91 -4.87 -9.78 3.61
N GLU A 92 -3.63 -9.53 3.18
CA GLU A 92 -2.48 -10.28 3.68
C GLU A 92 -2.15 -9.94 5.14
N LEU A 93 -2.27 -8.68 5.57
CA LEU A 93 -2.00 -8.28 6.95
C LEU A 93 -3.09 -8.77 7.92
N LEU A 94 -4.36 -8.50 7.62
CA LEU A 94 -5.46 -8.74 8.56
C LEU A 94 -5.99 -10.17 8.52
N ARG A 95 -5.89 -10.84 7.36
CA ARG A 95 -6.34 -12.24 7.23
C ARG A 95 -5.14 -13.17 7.18
N SER A 96 -4.43 -13.25 6.08
CA SER A 96 -3.22 -14.06 5.96
C SER A 96 -2.55 -13.88 4.60
N PRO A 97 -1.21 -13.96 4.48
CA PRO A 97 -0.53 -14.22 3.21
C PRO A 97 -0.99 -15.53 2.54
N TYR A 98 -1.50 -16.47 3.33
CA TYR A 98 -2.05 -17.76 2.87
C TYR A 98 -3.58 -17.75 2.76
N TYR A 99 -4.21 -16.58 2.61
CA TYR A 99 -5.67 -16.42 2.59
C TYR A 99 -6.37 -17.41 1.68
N ASN A 100 -5.87 -17.60 0.45
CA ASN A 100 -6.48 -18.52 -0.53
C ASN A 100 -6.31 -20.01 -0.20
N ALA A 101 -5.33 -20.38 0.63
CA ALA A 101 -5.05 -21.77 1.00
C ALA A 101 -5.69 -22.18 2.33
N LEU A 102 -5.87 -21.25 3.25
CA LEU A 102 -6.51 -21.52 4.54
C LEU A 102 -8.03 -21.59 4.39
N GLY A 103 -8.68 -22.34 5.27
CA GLY A 103 -10.16 -22.38 5.36
C GLY A 103 -10.69 -20.97 5.60
N LYS A 104 -11.64 -20.52 4.76
CA LYS A 104 -12.17 -19.17 4.75
C LYS A 104 -13.65 -19.16 4.40
N ASP A 105 -14.36 -18.20 4.96
CA ASP A 105 -15.76 -17.92 4.61
C ASP A 105 -15.78 -16.90 3.47
N GLY A 106 -15.75 -17.34 2.23
CA GLY A 106 -15.78 -16.47 1.05
C GLY A 106 -14.87 -16.97 -0.08
N PRO A 107 -14.83 -16.27 -1.21
CA PRO A 107 -14.08 -16.67 -2.39
C PRO A 107 -12.56 -16.60 -2.18
N ALA A 108 -11.81 -17.34 -2.97
CA ALA A 108 -10.41 -17.06 -3.21
C ALA A 108 -10.28 -15.73 -3.95
N ILE A 109 -9.27 -14.92 -3.59
CA ILE A 109 -9.05 -13.60 -4.19
C ILE A 109 -7.71 -13.62 -4.90
N TYR A 110 -7.73 -13.35 -6.20
CA TYR A 110 -6.53 -13.22 -7.02
C TYR A 110 -6.46 -11.84 -7.64
N PHE A 111 -5.24 -11.35 -7.89
CA PHE A 111 -4.99 -10.04 -8.47
C PHE A 111 -4.45 -10.19 -9.88
N ALA A 112 -5.05 -9.51 -10.86
CA ALA A 112 -4.66 -9.51 -12.26
C ALA A 112 -4.49 -8.09 -12.80
N GLY A 113 -3.83 -7.94 -13.96
CA GLY A 113 -3.61 -6.62 -14.55
C GLY A 113 -2.58 -5.77 -13.80
N CYS A 114 -1.80 -6.36 -12.92
CA CYS A 114 -0.67 -5.73 -12.25
C CYS A 114 0.66 -5.93 -13.00
N ASN A 115 0.65 -6.65 -14.12
CA ASN A 115 1.77 -6.91 -15.01
C ASN A 115 1.27 -7.25 -16.43
N LEU A 116 2.20 -7.44 -17.37
CA LEU A 116 1.94 -7.83 -18.78
C LEU A 116 2.40 -9.28 -19.07
N SER A 117 2.60 -10.12 -18.05
CA SER A 117 3.00 -11.52 -18.24
C SER A 117 1.82 -12.37 -18.72
N GLY A 118 1.98 -12.96 -19.92
CA GLY A 118 0.97 -13.89 -20.47
C GLY A 118 0.86 -15.16 -19.64
N SER A 119 1.97 -15.73 -19.15
CA SER A 119 1.97 -16.92 -18.28
C SER A 119 1.25 -16.67 -16.96
N TYR A 120 1.48 -15.51 -16.32
CA TYR A 120 0.76 -15.15 -15.11
C TYR A 120 -0.76 -15.08 -15.32
N LEU A 121 -1.19 -14.47 -16.45
CA LEU A 121 -2.63 -14.36 -16.76
C LEU A 121 -3.25 -15.73 -17.10
N ASP A 122 -2.49 -16.61 -17.76
CA ASP A 122 -2.90 -17.99 -18.05
C ASP A 122 -3.11 -18.80 -16.76
N GLU A 123 -2.23 -18.67 -15.79
CA GLU A 123 -2.37 -19.27 -14.45
C GLU A 123 -3.63 -18.75 -13.73
N ILE A 124 -3.95 -17.44 -13.82
CA ILE A 124 -5.20 -16.90 -13.28
C ILE A 124 -6.43 -17.52 -13.97
N LEU A 125 -6.39 -17.71 -15.29
CA LEU A 125 -7.46 -18.39 -16.01
C LEU A 125 -7.62 -19.84 -15.54
N ALA A 126 -6.52 -20.57 -15.35
CA ALA A 126 -6.53 -21.94 -14.83
C ALA A 126 -7.11 -22.02 -13.40
N LEU A 127 -6.79 -21.07 -12.53
CA LEU A 127 -7.36 -20.96 -11.18
C LEU A 127 -8.88 -20.69 -11.19
N CYS A 128 -9.39 -20.11 -12.27
CA CYS A 128 -10.82 -19.87 -12.49
C CYS A 128 -11.56 -21.08 -13.07
N GLU A 129 -10.86 -22.12 -13.57
CA GLU A 129 -11.49 -23.24 -14.25
C GLU A 129 -12.38 -24.05 -13.31
N GLY A 130 -13.61 -24.35 -13.76
CA GLY A 130 -14.61 -25.09 -12.98
C GLY A 130 -15.17 -24.35 -11.75
N LYS A 131 -14.82 -23.08 -11.53
CA LYS A 131 -15.23 -22.26 -10.38
C LYS A 131 -16.29 -21.24 -10.76
N ARG A 132 -17.12 -20.80 -9.80
CA ARG A 132 -17.96 -19.62 -9.94
C ARG A 132 -17.07 -18.38 -9.79
N VAL A 133 -16.99 -17.55 -10.81
CA VAL A 133 -16.06 -16.41 -10.87
C VAL A 133 -16.82 -15.11 -10.87
N SER A 134 -16.30 -14.11 -10.15
CA SER A 134 -16.66 -12.70 -10.27
C SER A 134 -15.42 -11.85 -10.54
N LEU A 135 -15.57 -10.72 -11.21
CA LEU A 135 -14.51 -9.77 -11.51
C LEU A 135 -14.77 -8.45 -10.80
N ASN A 136 -13.75 -7.88 -10.16
CA ASN A 136 -13.75 -6.49 -9.74
C ASN A 136 -12.70 -5.71 -10.54
N VAL A 137 -13.14 -4.87 -11.47
CA VAL A 137 -12.27 -4.10 -12.37
C VAL A 137 -12.11 -2.69 -11.82
N ILE A 138 -10.88 -2.32 -11.51
CA ILE A 138 -10.55 -1.06 -10.84
C ILE A 138 -9.67 -0.20 -11.75
N SER A 139 -10.27 0.82 -12.35
CA SER A 139 -9.55 1.77 -13.20
C SER A 139 -10.36 3.05 -13.38
N LYS A 140 -9.78 4.21 -13.05
CA LYS A 140 -10.46 5.50 -13.18
C LYS A 140 -10.76 5.82 -14.66
N SER A 141 -9.77 5.70 -15.54
CA SER A 141 -9.92 5.97 -16.98
C SER A 141 -10.45 4.78 -17.80
N GLY A 142 -10.15 3.55 -17.35
CA GLY A 142 -10.38 2.33 -18.15
C GLY A 142 -9.38 2.11 -19.28
N THR A 143 -8.34 2.93 -19.40
CA THR A 143 -7.36 2.88 -20.50
C THR A 143 -5.94 2.54 -20.07
N THR A 144 -5.70 2.33 -18.79
CA THR A 144 -4.40 1.82 -18.30
C THR A 144 -4.16 0.45 -18.92
N THR A 145 -3.03 0.28 -19.59
CA THR A 145 -2.78 -0.84 -20.51
C THR A 145 -2.89 -2.20 -19.85
N GLU A 146 -2.23 -2.38 -18.71
CA GLU A 146 -2.12 -3.66 -18.03
C GLU A 146 -3.50 -4.18 -17.56
N PRO A 147 -4.28 -3.43 -16.77
CA PRO A 147 -5.60 -3.88 -16.35
C PRO A 147 -6.60 -3.95 -17.52
N ALA A 148 -6.48 -3.09 -18.54
CA ALA A 148 -7.37 -3.13 -19.70
C ALA A 148 -7.18 -4.40 -20.53
N LEU A 149 -5.93 -4.87 -20.71
CA LEU A 149 -5.63 -6.13 -21.40
C LEU A 149 -6.08 -7.34 -20.58
N ALA A 150 -5.77 -7.37 -19.29
CA ALA A 150 -6.22 -8.44 -18.39
C ALA A 150 -7.75 -8.52 -18.35
N PHE A 151 -8.44 -7.38 -18.27
CA PHE A 151 -9.89 -7.34 -18.28
C PHE A 151 -10.46 -7.84 -19.63
N ARG A 152 -9.87 -7.46 -20.75
CA ARG A 152 -10.30 -7.96 -22.07
C ARG A 152 -10.28 -9.47 -22.16
N VAL A 153 -9.22 -10.10 -21.66
CA VAL A 153 -9.07 -11.56 -21.64
C VAL A 153 -10.08 -12.21 -20.68
N LEU A 154 -10.15 -11.74 -19.44
CA LEU A 154 -11.03 -12.28 -18.41
C LEU A 154 -12.52 -12.03 -18.73
N ARG A 155 -12.86 -10.88 -19.27
CA ARG A 155 -14.21 -10.58 -19.77
C ARG A 155 -14.63 -11.59 -20.84
N GLY A 156 -13.76 -11.90 -21.81
CA GLY A 156 -14.05 -12.91 -22.83
C GLY A 156 -14.28 -14.30 -22.21
N MET A 157 -13.58 -14.66 -21.15
CA MET A 157 -13.85 -15.90 -20.40
C MET A 157 -15.23 -15.83 -19.73
N MET A 158 -15.59 -14.72 -19.08
CA MET A 158 -16.90 -14.54 -18.44
C MET A 158 -18.05 -14.63 -19.43
N GLU A 159 -17.94 -13.97 -20.59
CA GLU A 159 -18.96 -13.99 -21.64
C GLU A 159 -19.18 -15.40 -22.22
N ARG A 160 -18.11 -16.15 -22.46
CA ARG A 160 -18.21 -17.55 -22.90
C ARG A 160 -18.85 -18.46 -21.87
N ARG A 161 -18.58 -18.24 -20.58
CA ARG A 161 -19.04 -19.10 -19.47
C ARG A 161 -20.48 -18.79 -19.05
N TYR A 162 -20.84 -17.53 -18.95
CA TYR A 162 -22.09 -17.07 -18.35
C TYR A 162 -23.06 -16.41 -19.34
N GLY A 163 -22.62 -16.13 -20.58
CA GLY A 163 -23.46 -15.42 -21.55
C GLY A 163 -23.96 -14.09 -20.99
N LYS A 164 -25.27 -13.88 -21.00
CA LYS A 164 -25.89 -12.65 -20.47
C LYS A 164 -25.79 -12.50 -18.94
N GLU A 165 -25.66 -13.59 -18.20
CA GLU A 165 -25.52 -13.58 -16.75
C GLU A 165 -24.15 -13.05 -16.29
N ALA A 166 -23.17 -12.94 -17.20
CA ALA A 166 -21.86 -12.34 -16.90
C ALA A 166 -21.98 -10.92 -16.33
N ALA A 167 -22.99 -10.15 -16.76
CA ALA A 167 -23.19 -8.78 -16.27
C ALA A 167 -23.41 -8.70 -14.76
N GLY A 168 -24.07 -9.69 -14.16
CA GLY A 168 -24.29 -9.75 -12.71
C GLY A 168 -23.09 -10.16 -11.87
N ARG A 169 -21.93 -10.46 -12.52
CA ARG A 169 -20.69 -10.94 -11.90
C ARG A 169 -19.49 -10.03 -12.18
N ILE A 170 -19.71 -8.88 -12.85
CA ILE A 170 -18.67 -7.90 -13.14
C ILE A 170 -19.00 -6.62 -12.38
N TYR A 171 -18.07 -6.21 -11.52
CA TYR A 171 -18.14 -5.04 -10.67
C TYR A 171 -17.04 -4.08 -11.09
N CYS A 172 -17.39 -2.82 -11.38
CA CYS A 172 -16.44 -1.81 -11.86
C CYS A 172 -16.26 -0.70 -10.86
N THR A 173 -15.06 -0.53 -10.33
CA THR A 173 -14.68 0.62 -9.51
C THR A 173 -13.98 1.63 -10.43
N THR A 174 -14.67 2.74 -10.76
CA THR A 174 -14.26 3.65 -11.84
C THR A 174 -14.70 5.10 -11.56
N ASP A 175 -14.51 5.99 -12.55
CA ASP A 175 -14.99 7.37 -12.50
C ASP A 175 -16.53 7.42 -12.42
N ARG A 176 -17.06 8.45 -11.78
CA ARG A 176 -18.52 8.64 -11.61
C ARG A 176 -19.26 8.75 -12.94
N ALA A 177 -18.69 9.47 -13.92
CA ALA A 177 -19.38 9.88 -15.13
C ALA A 177 -18.58 9.71 -16.44
N ARG A 178 -17.25 9.55 -16.33
CA ARG A 178 -16.35 9.63 -17.50
C ARG A 178 -15.46 8.39 -17.60
N GLY A 179 -14.82 8.23 -18.74
CA GLY A 179 -13.87 7.16 -19.02
C GLY A 179 -14.47 5.96 -19.73
N THR A 180 -13.59 5.20 -20.37
CA THR A 180 -13.96 4.04 -21.19
C THR A 180 -14.61 2.94 -20.37
N LEU A 181 -14.11 2.69 -19.15
CA LEU A 181 -14.67 1.65 -18.27
C LEU A 181 -16.09 2.04 -17.81
N LYS A 182 -16.33 3.31 -17.45
CA LYS A 182 -17.67 3.80 -17.07
C LYS A 182 -18.65 3.64 -18.23
N SER A 183 -18.29 4.13 -19.44
CA SER A 183 -19.14 4.03 -20.61
C SER A 183 -19.46 2.56 -20.97
N LEU A 184 -18.49 1.67 -20.81
CA LEU A 184 -18.69 0.25 -21.04
C LEU A 184 -19.61 -0.38 -19.99
N ALA A 185 -19.40 -0.06 -18.71
CA ALA A 185 -20.21 -0.56 -17.60
C ALA A 185 -21.69 -0.13 -17.75
N ASP A 186 -21.92 1.12 -18.10
CA ASP A 186 -23.30 1.63 -18.33
C ASP A 186 -24.00 0.92 -19.49
N ARG A 187 -23.29 0.69 -20.57
CA ARG A 187 -23.83 -0.03 -21.74
C ARG A 187 -24.18 -1.49 -21.43
N GLU A 188 -23.32 -2.16 -20.69
CA GLU A 188 -23.44 -3.60 -20.38
C GLU A 188 -24.26 -3.87 -19.11
N GLY A 189 -24.65 -2.83 -18.36
CA GLY A 189 -25.43 -2.93 -17.12
C GLY A 189 -24.63 -3.48 -15.93
N TRP A 190 -23.31 -3.27 -15.90
CA TRP A 190 -22.47 -3.70 -14.76
C TRP A 190 -22.63 -2.78 -13.57
N GLN A 191 -22.52 -3.36 -12.36
CA GLN A 191 -22.54 -2.57 -11.14
C GLN A 191 -21.27 -1.72 -11.03
N THR A 192 -21.44 -0.41 -10.77
CA THR A 192 -20.31 0.53 -10.66
C THR A 192 -20.17 1.08 -9.25
N PHE A 193 -18.92 1.32 -8.82
CA PHE A 193 -18.52 2.03 -7.62
C PHE A 193 -17.61 3.19 -7.99
N VAL A 194 -17.64 4.25 -7.19
CA VAL A 194 -17.02 5.53 -7.56
C VAL A 194 -15.60 5.63 -6.99
N ILE A 195 -14.66 6.00 -7.85
CA ILE A 195 -13.36 6.56 -7.43
C ILE A 195 -13.55 8.08 -7.38
N PRO A 196 -13.46 8.74 -6.22
CA PRO A 196 -13.62 10.17 -6.11
C PRO A 196 -12.64 10.94 -7.00
N ASP A 197 -13.10 12.06 -7.58
CA ASP A 197 -12.25 12.86 -8.48
C ASP A 197 -11.06 13.50 -7.79
N ASP A 198 -11.23 13.84 -6.53
CA ASP A 198 -10.29 14.50 -5.64
C ASP A 198 -9.41 13.54 -4.82
N VAL A 199 -9.40 12.24 -5.19
CA VAL A 199 -8.53 11.22 -4.56
C VAL A 199 -7.61 10.61 -5.62
N GLY A 200 -6.30 10.72 -5.40
CA GLY A 200 -5.28 10.09 -6.23
C GLY A 200 -5.18 8.57 -5.99
N GLY A 201 -4.69 7.82 -7.01
CA GLY A 201 -4.66 6.35 -6.96
C GLY A 201 -3.99 5.76 -5.72
N ARG A 202 -2.80 6.24 -5.33
CA ARG A 202 -2.06 5.75 -4.17
C ARG A 202 -2.64 6.18 -2.82
N TYR A 203 -3.60 7.14 -2.82
CA TYR A 203 -4.36 7.59 -1.65
C TYR A 203 -5.78 6.99 -1.59
N SER A 204 -6.13 6.06 -2.47
CA SER A 204 -7.50 5.57 -2.66
C SER A 204 -7.87 4.34 -1.82
N VAL A 205 -7.00 3.89 -0.90
CA VAL A 205 -7.21 2.66 -0.10
C VAL A 205 -8.55 2.67 0.65
N LEU A 206 -8.95 3.83 1.18
CA LEU A 206 -10.19 4.02 1.96
C LEU A 206 -11.42 4.38 1.10
N THR A 207 -11.34 4.22 -0.22
CA THR A 207 -12.47 4.33 -1.15
C THR A 207 -12.95 2.93 -1.57
N ALA A 208 -13.96 2.85 -2.42
CA ALA A 208 -14.41 1.60 -3.02
C ALA A 208 -13.27 0.76 -3.65
N VAL A 209 -12.15 1.40 -4.02
CA VAL A 209 -10.96 0.76 -4.55
C VAL A 209 -10.40 -0.31 -3.59
N GLY A 210 -10.25 0.05 -2.33
CA GLY A 210 -9.78 -0.88 -1.30
C GLY A 210 -10.92 -1.60 -0.58
N LEU A 211 -12.01 -0.87 -0.27
CA LEU A 211 -13.07 -1.36 0.60
C LEU A 211 -13.84 -2.55 0.02
N LEU A 212 -14.15 -2.58 -1.29
CA LEU A 212 -14.89 -3.69 -1.87
C LEU A 212 -14.12 -5.01 -1.81
N PRO A 213 -12.86 -5.11 -2.27
CA PRO A 213 -12.10 -6.36 -2.10
C PRO A 213 -11.86 -6.74 -0.63
N MET A 214 -11.68 -5.77 0.28
CA MET A 214 -11.55 -6.01 1.72
C MET A 214 -12.82 -6.63 2.31
N ALA A 215 -13.98 -6.08 2.01
CA ALA A 215 -15.28 -6.60 2.47
C ALA A 215 -15.53 -8.02 1.93
N VAL A 216 -15.18 -8.31 0.68
CA VAL A 216 -15.25 -9.67 0.12
C VAL A 216 -14.33 -10.62 0.86
N ALA A 217 -13.15 -10.18 1.30
CA ALA A 217 -12.24 -10.98 2.14
C ALA A 217 -12.74 -11.15 3.59
N GLY A 218 -13.90 -10.60 3.93
CA GLY A 218 -14.48 -10.66 5.27
C GLY A 218 -13.82 -9.71 6.27
N ILE A 219 -13.11 -8.68 5.82
CA ILE A 219 -12.57 -7.61 6.63
C ILE A 219 -13.71 -6.65 7.02
N ASP A 220 -13.77 -6.26 8.27
CA ASP A 220 -14.70 -5.24 8.76
C ASP A 220 -14.25 -3.86 8.27
N ILE A 221 -14.84 -3.41 7.15
CA ILE A 221 -14.50 -2.14 6.53
C ILE A 221 -15.00 -0.93 7.31
N ASP A 222 -16.02 -1.09 8.15
CA ASP A 222 -16.50 -0.03 9.06
C ASP A 222 -15.45 0.20 10.15
N ALA A 223 -14.86 -0.86 10.71
CA ALA A 223 -13.76 -0.75 11.67
C ALA A 223 -12.49 -0.14 11.03
N VAL A 224 -12.20 -0.45 9.76
CA VAL A 224 -11.10 0.19 9.01
C VAL A 224 -11.34 1.70 8.89
N LEU A 225 -12.55 2.12 8.50
CA LEU A 225 -12.90 3.54 8.37
C LEU A 225 -12.88 4.24 9.73
N ALA A 226 -13.38 3.60 10.79
CA ALA A 226 -13.35 4.13 12.15
C ALA A 226 -11.91 4.35 12.65
N GLY A 227 -11.00 3.41 12.37
CA GLY A 227 -9.58 3.56 12.67
C GLY A 227 -8.92 4.72 11.95
N ALA A 228 -9.26 4.91 10.67
CA ALA A 228 -8.79 6.05 9.88
C ALA A 228 -9.37 7.39 10.38
N GLU A 229 -10.65 7.44 10.78
CA GLU A 229 -11.29 8.63 11.38
C GLU A 229 -10.65 8.98 12.73
N LYS A 230 -10.35 7.98 13.55
CA LYS A 230 -9.59 8.15 14.79
C LYS A 230 -8.21 8.76 14.52
N ALA A 231 -7.48 8.26 13.54
CA ALA A 231 -6.20 8.82 13.14
C ALA A 231 -6.33 10.27 12.67
N MET A 232 -7.32 10.55 11.81
CA MET A 232 -7.64 11.89 11.32
C MET A 232 -7.86 12.85 12.49
N THR A 233 -8.62 12.44 13.51
CA THR A 233 -8.95 13.27 14.68
C THR A 233 -7.76 13.45 15.60
N GLU A 234 -7.06 12.38 15.95
CA GLU A 234 -5.94 12.41 16.90
C GLU A 234 -4.69 13.12 16.35
N LEU A 235 -4.45 13.02 15.03
CA LEU A 235 -3.30 13.63 14.37
C LEU A 235 -3.59 15.08 13.91
N ASP A 236 -4.85 15.52 13.96
CA ASP A 236 -5.23 16.91 13.68
C ASP A 236 -5.03 17.81 14.91
N ASN A 237 -3.77 17.96 15.32
CA ASN A 237 -3.37 18.86 16.39
C ASN A 237 -2.08 19.59 15.98
N ASP A 238 -1.79 20.72 16.66
CA ASP A 238 -0.62 21.55 16.36
C ASP A 238 0.58 21.27 17.27
N ASP A 239 0.48 20.24 18.13
CA ASP A 239 1.55 19.84 19.05
C ASP A 239 2.61 18.99 18.33
N PHE A 240 3.55 19.66 17.69
CA PHE A 240 4.68 19.01 17.03
C PHE A 240 5.46 18.06 17.95
N SER A 241 5.57 18.40 19.25
CA SER A 241 6.37 17.63 20.20
C SER A 241 5.79 16.25 20.50
N HIS A 242 4.47 16.10 20.41
CA HIS A 242 3.76 14.85 20.74
C HIS A 242 3.04 14.22 19.55
N ASN A 243 3.05 14.86 18.37
CA ASN A 243 2.44 14.29 17.17
C ASN A 243 3.42 13.37 16.42
N PRO A 244 3.25 12.04 16.49
CA PRO A 244 4.20 11.08 15.90
C PRO A 244 4.28 11.21 14.38
N CYS A 245 3.18 11.57 13.71
CA CYS A 245 3.11 11.73 12.26
C CYS A 245 3.96 12.93 11.81
N TYR A 246 3.85 14.06 12.49
CA TYR A 246 4.61 15.27 12.19
C TYR A 246 6.11 15.09 12.46
N ARG A 247 6.45 14.44 13.57
CA ARG A 247 7.83 14.12 13.91
C ARG A 247 8.45 13.15 12.92
N TYR A 248 7.70 12.10 12.53
CA TYR A 248 8.14 11.15 11.51
C TYR A 248 8.47 11.86 10.18
N ALA A 249 7.58 12.71 9.67
CA ALA A 249 7.82 13.48 8.46
C ALA A 249 9.06 14.41 8.58
N ALA A 250 9.26 15.05 9.74
CA ALA A 250 10.43 15.87 10.02
C ALA A 250 11.73 15.06 10.02
N ILE A 251 11.76 13.95 10.75
CA ILE A 251 12.93 13.04 10.86
C ILE A 251 13.38 12.55 9.49
N ARG A 252 12.45 12.09 8.66
CA ARG A 252 12.72 11.65 7.27
C ARG A 252 13.44 12.74 6.48
N ASN A 253 12.95 13.98 6.54
CA ASN A 253 13.55 15.10 5.84
C ASN A 253 14.91 15.51 6.40
N ILE A 254 15.14 15.45 7.72
CA ILE A 254 16.44 15.68 8.33
C ILE A 254 17.45 14.62 7.87
N LEU A 255 17.08 13.35 7.93
CA LEU A 255 17.94 12.23 7.52
C LEU A 255 18.33 12.35 6.04
N LEU A 256 17.38 12.68 5.16
CA LEU A 256 17.68 12.95 3.74
C LEU A 256 18.69 14.09 3.57
N ARG A 257 18.53 15.22 4.26
CA ARG A 257 19.47 16.36 4.25
C ARG A 257 20.87 15.96 4.76
N ARG A 258 20.95 14.92 5.60
CA ARG A 258 22.20 14.31 6.09
C ARG A 258 22.76 13.20 5.18
N GLY A 259 22.23 13.05 3.97
CA GLY A 259 22.69 12.09 2.97
C GLY A 259 22.15 10.67 3.14
N LYS A 260 21.17 10.44 4.00
CA LYS A 260 20.45 9.17 4.10
C LYS A 260 19.35 9.15 3.04
N ALA A 261 19.69 8.74 1.84
CA ALA A 261 18.82 8.81 0.66
C ALA A 261 17.87 7.62 0.51
N ILE A 262 18.03 6.58 1.33
CA ILE A 262 17.23 5.34 1.25
C ILE A 262 16.54 5.14 2.60
N GLU A 263 15.20 5.02 2.57
CA GLU A 263 14.40 4.59 3.71
C GLU A 263 14.00 3.12 3.53
N ILE A 264 14.32 2.29 4.51
CA ILE A 264 13.96 0.88 4.52
C ILE A 264 12.84 0.65 5.53
N TYR A 265 11.65 0.29 5.02
CA TYR A 265 10.55 -0.19 5.85
C TYR A 265 10.83 -1.63 6.27
N ALA A 266 11.13 -1.84 7.54
CA ALA A 266 11.44 -3.15 8.09
C ALA A 266 10.32 -3.64 9.00
N SER A 267 9.88 -4.88 8.84
CA SER A 267 8.96 -5.52 9.79
C SER A 267 9.38 -6.95 10.08
N TYR A 268 9.18 -7.35 11.33
CA TYR A 268 9.39 -8.73 11.81
C TYR A 268 8.09 -9.56 11.74
N GLU A 269 7.05 -9.00 11.12
CA GLU A 269 5.78 -9.66 10.83
C GLU A 269 5.66 -9.86 9.30
N PRO A 270 5.76 -11.09 8.80
CA PRO A 270 5.72 -11.37 7.36
C PRO A 270 4.43 -10.91 6.67
N ARG A 271 3.32 -10.80 7.42
CA ARG A 271 2.03 -10.28 6.90
C ARG A 271 2.14 -8.83 6.42
N PHE A 272 3.14 -8.07 6.88
CA PHE A 272 3.37 -6.67 6.52
C PHE A 272 3.94 -6.49 5.09
N THR A 273 4.41 -7.54 4.45
CA THR A 273 5.13 -7.45 3.16
C THR A 273 4.38 -6.61 2.11
N GLN A 274 3.09 -6.84 1.91
CA GLN A 274 2.31 -6.07 0.93
C GLN A 274 2.01 -4.63 1.38
N MET A 275 2.01 -4.37 2.66
CA MET A 275 1.97 -3.00 3.18
C MET A 275 3.26 -2.24 2.81
N GLY A 276 4.41 -2.91 2.91
CA GLY A 276 5.68 -2.39 2.42
C GLY A 276 5.65 -2.03 0.93
N GLU A 277 5.01 -2.86 0.09
CA GLU A 277 4.82 -2.58 -1.33
C GLU A 277 3.93 -1.33 -1.57
N TRP A 278 2.85 -1.18 -0.79
CA TRP A 278 2.02 0.01 -0.86
C TRP A 278 2.79 1.27 -0.40
N LEU A 279 3.61 1.18 0.65
CA LEU A 279 4.45 2.29 1.11
C LEU A 279 5.48 2.71 0.04
N LYS A 280 6.07 1.75 -0.68
CA LYS A 280 6.97 2.06 -1.81
C LYS A 280 6.26 2.88 -2.88
N GLN A 281 5.02 2.54 -3.23
CA GLN A 281 4.24 3.35 -4.16
C GLN A 281 3.87 4.71 -3.55
N LEU A 282 3.36 4.72 -2.32
CA LEU A 282 2.91 5.94 -1.67
C LEU A 282 4.03 7.00 -1.65
N TYR A 283 5.19 6.64 -1.13
CA TYR A 283 6.32 7.58 -0.99
C TYR A 283 7.08 7.76 -2.31
N GLY A 284 7.32 6.70 -3.07
CA GLY A 284 8.07 6.80 -4.33
C GLY A 284 7.42 7.72 -5.35
N GLU A 285 6.11 7.58 -5.57
CA GLU A 285 5.39 8.46 -6.50
C GLU A 285 5.12 9.86 -5.93
N SER A 286 5.02 10.01 -4.60
CA SER A 286 4.74 11.31 -3.97
C SER A 286 5.97 12.18 -3.84
N GLU A 287 7.13 11.61 -3.52
CA GLU A 287 8.35 12.36 -3.19
C GLU A 287 9.41 12.33 -4.30
N GLY A 288 9.47 11.26 -5.11
CA GLY A 288 10.48 11.05 -6.15
C GLY A 288 10.30 11.97 -7.35
N LYS A 289 10.53 13.28 -7.19
CA LYS A 289 10.32 14.32 -8.20
C LYS A 289 11.43 15.38 -8.14
N ASP A 290 11.68 16.06 -9.23
CA ASP A 290 12.66 17.17 -9.32
C ASP A 290 14.07 16.76 -8.84
N GLY A 291 14.46 15.50 -9.00
CA GLY A 291 15.73 14.98 -8.48
C GLY A 291 15.80 14.89 -6.94
N LYS A 292 14.65 14.90 -6.27
CA LYS A 292 14.52 14.85 -4.81
C LYS A 292 13.82 13.56 -4.39
N GLY A 293 13.69 13.37 -3.08
CA GLY A 293 12.96 12.28 -2.44
C GLY A 293 13.85 11.21 -1.84
N LEU A 294 13.30 10.48 -0.87
CA LEU A 294 13.89 9.26 -0.33
C LEU A 294 13.53 8.09 -1.25
N PHE A 295 14.48 7.20 -1.50
CA PHE A 295 14.18 5.94 -2.19
C PHE A 295 13.54 4.96 -1.18
N PRO A 296 12.26 4.58 -1.35
CA PRO A 296 11.60 3.69 -0.43
C PRO A 296 11.94 2.23 -0.77
N ALA A 297 12.47 1.50 0.21
CA ALA A 297 12.71 0.06 0.13
C ALA A 297 11.92 -0.66 1.24
N SER A 298 11.78 -1.97 1.16
CA SER A 298 11.19 -2.78 2.23
C SER A 298 11.94 -4.09 2.43
N VAL A 299 11.98 -4.58 3.66
CA VAL A 299 12.57 -5.86 4.06
C VAL A 299 11.65 -6.59 5.04
N ALA A 300 11.62 -7.91 4.95
CA ALA A 300 10.91 -8.79 5.87
C ALA A 300 11.93 -9.52 6.76
N PHE A 301 12.14 -9.02 7.97
CA PHE A 301 13.02 -9.65 8.93
C PHE A 301 12.27 -10.78 9.68
N THR A 302 12.95 -11.86 10.09
CA THR A 302 14.40 -12.17 10.04
C THR A 302 14.89 -12.66 8.66
N THR A 303 13.99 -12.99 7.73
CA THR A 303 14.34 -13.56 6.42
C THR A 303 15.43 -12.74 5.73
N ASP A 304 15.23 -11.44 5.60
CA ASP A 304 16.17 -10.57 4.90
C ASP A 304 17.44 -10.21 5.70
N LEU A 305 17.55 -10.62 6.97
CA LEU A 305 18.84 -10.60 7.65
C LEU A 305 19.83 -11.58 7.01
N HIS A 306 19.33 -12.65 6.38
CA HIS A 306 20.13 -13.63 5.64
C HIS A 306 20.40 -13.25 4.17
N SER A 307 20.00 -12.04 3.76
CA SER A 307 20.23 -11.47 2.42
C SER A 307 20.76 -10.05 2.50
N MET A 308 19.95 -9.11 2.97
CA MET A 308 20.26 -7.68 3.05
C MET A 308 20.97 -7.28 4.35
N GLY A 309 20.95 -8.13 5.38
CA GLY A 309 21.53 -7.83 6.69
C GLY A 309 23.00 -7.42 6.62
N GLN A 310 23.82 -8.11 5.81
CA GLN A 310 25.22 -7.74 5.61
C GLN A 310 25.37 -6.33 5.01
N PHE A 311 24.58 -5.98 3.99
CA PHE A 311 24.65 -4.66 3.38
C PHE A 311 24.20 -3.56 4.34
N ILE A 312 23.11 -3.77 5.06
CA ILE A 312 22.60 -2.81 6.04
C ILE A 312 23.62 -2.60 7.15
N GLN A 313 24.23 -3.69 7.69
CA GLN A 313 25.21 -3.62 8.78
C GLN A 313 26.54 -2.99 8.36
N ASP A 314 27.05 -3.26 7.15
CA ASP A 314 28.44 -2.95 6.78
C ASP A 314 28.61 -2.36 5.37
N GLY A 315 27.51 -2.11 4.63
CA GLY A 315 27.52 -1.48 3.30
C GLY A 315 27.54 0.05 3.36
N SER A 316 27.01 0.71 2.34
CA SER A 316 26.95 2.18 2.23
C SER A 316 26.08 2.79 3.34
N ARG A 317 26.58 3.89 3.94
CA ARG A 317 25.93 4.59 5.07
C ARG A 317 24.87 5.62 4.61
N ASN A 318 24.23 5.42 3.46
CA ASN A 318 23.24 6.32 2.86
C ASN A 318 21.78 5.91 3.14
N LEU A 319 21.55 5.02 4.08
CA LEU A 319 20.23 4.48 4.41
C LEU A 319 19.88 4.63 5.90
N PHE A 320 18.61 4.51 6.21
CA PHE A 320 18.06 4.38 7.56
C PHE A 320 16.87 3.42 7.56
N GLU A 321 16.48 2.93 8.72
CA GLU A 321 15.38 1.98 8.89
C GLU A 321 14.20 2.60 9.63
N THR A 322 12.99 2.40 9.09
CA THR A 322 11.72 2.60 9.77
C THR A 322 11.15 1.23 10.10
N VAL A 323 11.29 0.82 11.36
CA VAL A 323 10.84 -0.48 11.84
C VAL A 323 9.39 -0.41 12.28
N ILE A 324 8.54 -1.28 11.76
CA ILE A 324 7.14 -1.41 12.17
C ILE A 324 7.02 -2.60 13.12
N ASP A 325 6.75 -2.31 14.42
CA ASP A 325 6.61 -3.29 15.50
C ASP A 325 5.13 -3.45 15.89
N PHE A 326 4.55 -4.60 15.61
CA PHE A 326 3.22 -4.96 16.07
C PHE A 326 3.31 -5.55 17.50
N ILE A 327 2.80 -4.79 18.49
CA ILE A 327 2.92 -5.17 19.91
C ILE A 327 2.14 -6.45 20.22
N THR A 328 0.95 -6.59 19.62
CA THR A 328 0.12 -7.80 19.73
C THR A 328 0.04 -8.48 18.37
N PRO A 329 0.66 -9.66 18.18
CA PRO A 329 0.54 -10.41 16.94
C PRO A 329 -0.86 -11.00 16.77
N ALA A 330 -1.19 -11.43 15.55
CA ALA A 330 -2.46 -12.08 15.26
C ALA A 330 -2.61 -13.47 15.94
N ALA A 331 -1.50 -14.15 16.20
CA ALA A 331 -1.41 -15.40 16.95
C ALA A 331 -0.02 -15.54 17.54
N ASP A 332 0.15 -16.42 18.52
CA ASP A 332 1.44 -16.72 19.13
C ASP A 332 1.58 -18.21 19.43
N LEU A 333 2.80 -18.68 19.52
CA LEU A 333 3.16 -20.04 19.87
C LEU A 333 4.22 -20.02 20.97
N THR A 334 4.24 -21.03 21.82
CA THR A 334 5.26 -21.23 22.84
C THR A 334 6.25 -22.32 22.40
N VAL A 335 7.53 -22.08 22.60
CA VAL A 335 8.58 -23.07 22.30
C VAL A 335 8.49 -24.21 23.29
N GLU A 336 8.36 -25.43 22.80
CA GLU A 336 8.37 -26.65 23.60
C GLU A 336 9.80 -27.05 23.94
N GLU A 337 9.99 -27.83 25.03
CA GLU A 337 11.26 -28.42 25.38
C GLU A 337 11.54 -29.65 24.51
N ASP A 338 12.74 -29.73 23.92
CA ASP A 338 13.21 -30.94 23.24
C ASP A 338 14.03 -31.79 24.24
N PRO A 339 13.61 -33.02 24.57
CA PRO A 339 14.35 -33.88 25.54
C PRO A 339 15.79 -34.15 25.16
N GLU A 340 16.14 -34.16 23.87
CA GLU A 340 17.49 -34.42 23.39
C GLU A 340 18.35 -33.16 23.30
N ASN A 341 17.72 -31.99 23.13
CA ASN A 341 18.34 -30.65 22.95
C ASN A 341 19.52 -30.65 21.95
N LEU A 342 19.36 -31.37 20.82
CA LEU A 342 20.44 -31.52 19.84
C LEU A 342 20.76 -30.18 19.11
N ASP A 343 19.79 -29.30 19.01
CA ASP A 343 19.94 -27.97 18.43
C ASP A 343 20.46 -26.92 19.45
N GLY A 344 20.51 -27.26 20.73
CA GLY A 344 20.95 -26.37 21.81
C GLY A 344 19.96 -25.26 22.15
N LEU A 345 18.69 -25.36 21.71
CA LEU A 345 17.70 -24.27 21.82
C LEU A 345 16.79 -24.35 23.05
N ASN A 346 16.99 -25.34 23.97
CA ASN A 346 16.17 -25.45 25.19
C ASN A 346 16.24 -24.24 26.13
N PHE A 347 17.21 -23.34 25.96
CA PHE A 347 17.21 -22.06 26.67
C PHE A 347 16.05 -21.13 26.26
N LEU A 348 15.34 -21.44 25.17
CA LEU A 348 14.12 -20.74 24.69
C LEU A 348 12.85 -21.44 25.17
N SER A 349 12.91 -22.61 25.74
CA SER A 349 11.75 -23.39 26.20
C SER A 349 10.85 -22.56 27.13
N GLY A 350 9.56 -22.61 26.89
CA GLY A 350 8.55 -21.81 27.61
C GLY A 350 8.44 -20.36 27.17
N MET A 351 9.31 -19.88 26.27
CA MET A 351 9.19 -18.53 25.71
C MET A 351 8.17 -18.50 24.57
N ALA A 352 7.37 -17.44 24.52
CA ALA A 352 6.50 -17.17 23.38
C ALA A 352 7.32 -16.71 22.17
N MET A 353 6.96 -17.17 20.95
CA MET A 353 7.65 -16.80 19.71
C MET A 353 7.73 -15.28 19.51
N ARG A 354 6.69 -14.53 19.89
CA ARG A 354 6.72 -13.05 19.82
C ARG A 354 7.81 -12.44 20.70
N GLN A 355 8.10 -13.04 21.86
CA GLN A 355 9.17 -12.55 22.74
C GLN A 355 10.53 -12.74 22.09
N ILE A 356 10.74 -13.91 21.46
CA ILE A 356 11.98 -14.24 20.74
C ILE A 356 12.14 -13.28 19.56
N ASN A 357 11.08 -13.12 18.75
CA ASN A 357 11.08 -12.23 17.59
C ASN A 357 11.36 -10.77 17.97
N ARG A 358 10.76 -10.29 19.06
CA ARG A 358 11.01 -8.93 19.57
C ARG A 358 12.45 -8.77 20.06
N ARG A 359 13.07 -9.79 20.68
CA ARG A 359 14.48 -9.75 21.05
C ARG A 359 15.41 -9.76 19.84
N ALA A 360 15.07 -10.52 18.80
CA ALA A 360 15.78 -10.47 17.53
C ALA A 360 15.72 -9.06 16.91
N MET A 361 14.54 -8.44 16.87
CA MET A 361 14.37 -7.04 16.42
C MET A 361 15.25 -6.09 17.22
N GLN A 362 15.18 -6.14 18.56
CA GLN A 362 15.97 -5.26 19.43
C GLN A 362 17.47 -5.44 19.22
N GLY A 363 17.93 -6.69 19.11
CA GLY A 363 19.34 -7.01 18.83
C GLY A 363 19.81 -6.44 17.50
N THR A 364 19.00 -6.57 16.46
CA THR A 364 19.27 -6.04 15.11
C THR A 364 19.34 -4.51 15.12
N ILE A 365 18.34 -3.84 15.70
CA ILE A 365 18.31 -2.37 15.80
C ILE A 365 19.58 -1.85 16.49
N LEU A 366 19.97 -2.48 17.61
CA LEU A 366 21.18 -2.08 18.34
C LEU A 366 22.46 -2.27 17.51
N ALA A 367 22.54 -3.37 16.75
CA ALA A 367 23.69 -3.66 15.89
C ALA A 367 23.76 -2.65 14.72
N HIS A 368 22.66 -2.45 14.00
CA HIS A 368 22.58 -1.53 12.87
C HIS A 368 22.85 -0.08 13.30
N THR A 369 22.27 0.37 14.44
CA THR A 369 22.50 1.70 14.99
C THR A 369 23.99 1.93 15.32
N ARG A 370 24.66 0.98 15.98
CA ARG A 370 26.12 1.03 16.23
C ARG A 370 26.92 1.04 14.93
N GLY A 371 26.44 0.37 13.88
CA GLY A 371 27.01 0.39 12.54
C GLY A 371 26.81 1.70 11.77
N GLY A 372 26.14 2.70 12.34
CA GLY A 372 25.90 4.01 11.70
C GLY A 372 24.64 4.06 10.84
N VAL A 373 23.68 3.15 11.06
CA VAL A 373 22.37 3.14 10.42
C VAL A 373 21.34 3.69 11.42
N PRO A 374 20.76 4.88 11.19
CA PRO A 374 19.69 5.41 12.02
C PRO A 374 18.48 4.48 12.01
N ASN A 375 17.88 4.26 13.15
CA ASN A 375 16.67 3.47 13.30
C ASN A 375 15.58 4.29 14.00
N LEU A 376 14.35 4.19 13.52
CA LEU A 376 13.16 4.64 14.21
C LEU A 376 12.14 3.50 14.24
N VAL A 377 11.34 3.45 15.31
CA VAL A 377 10.35 2.37 15.46
C VAL A 377 8.95 2.97 15.56
N LEU A 378 8.06 2.51 14.71
CA LEU A 378 6.63 2.77 14.79
C LEU A 378 5.97 1.56 15.47
N GLU A 379 5.61 1.71 16.73
CA GLU A 379 4.86 0.70 17.47
C GLU A 379 3.37 0.80 17.12
N VAL A 380 2.80 -0.30 16.62
CA VAL A 380 1.39 -0.47 16.31
C VAL A 380 0.78 -1.41 17.35
N PRO A 381 -0.32 -1.05 18.05
CA PRO A 381 -0.83 -1.83 19.19
C PRO A 381 -1.17 -3.28 18.86
N ALA A 382 -1.81 -3.53 17.71
CA ALA A 382 -2.25 -4.86 17.30
C ALA A 382 -2.43 -4.96 15.79
N ILE A 383 -2.58 -6.19 15.29
CA ILE A 383 -3.02 -6.47 13.92
C ILE A 383 -4.53 -6.65 13.95
N ASN A 384 -5.27 -5.58 13.64
CA ASN A 384 -6.71 -5.55 13.48
C ASN A 384 -7.14 -4.44 12.52
N GLU A 385 -8.42 -4.39 12.20
CA GLU A 385 -9.01 -3.49 11.21
C GLU A 385 -8.87 -2.01 11.59
N GLU A 386 -9.09 -1.68 12.87
CA GLU A 386 -8.99 -0.30 13.37
C GLU A 386 -7.54 0.21 13.26
N GLU A 387 -6.56 -0.58 13.69
CA GLU A 387 -5.14 -0.20 13.62
C GLU A 387 -4.63 -0.16 12.17
N TYR A 388 -5.16 -1.00 11.28
CA TYR A 388 -4.87 -0.91 9.85
C TYR A 388 -5.35 0.42 9.27
N GLY A 389 -6.60 0.80 9.53
CA GLY A 389 -7.16 2.07 9.07
C GLY A 389 -6.38 3.28 9.62
N TYR A 390 -6.02 3.24 10.90
CA TYR A 390 -5.18 4.25 11.55
C TYR A 390 -3.82 4.37 10.84
N MET A 391 -3.17 3.25 10.58
CA MET A 391 -1.85 3.19 9.95
C MET A 391 -1.88 3.71 8.51
N VAL A 392 -2.91 3.38 7.74
CA VAL A 392 -3.10 3.90 6.37
C VAL A 392 -3.19 5.42 6.40
N TYR A 393 -4.04 5.99 7.25
CA TYR A 393 -4.19 7.45 7.34
C TYR A 393 -2.90 8.13 7.83
N PHE A 394 -2.24 7.55 8.85
CA PHE A 394 -0.96 8.03 9.36
C PHE A 394 0.09 8.18 8.25
N PHE A 395 0.29 7.15 7.43
CA PHE A 395 1.28 7.20 6.36
C PHE A 395 0.88 8.14 5.22
N MET A 396 -0.40 8.22 4.87
CA MET A 396 -0.88 9.19 3.88
C MET A 396 -0.63 10.62 4.33
N LEU A 397 -0.93 10.95 5.59
CA LEU A 397 -0.71 12.29 6.16
C LEU A 397 0.78 12.61 6.24
N ALA A 398 1.60 11.69 6.76
CA ALA A 398 3.05 11.86 6.84
C ALA A 398 3.67 12.08 5.45
N CYS A 399 3.20 11.35 4.44
CA CYS A 399 3.65 11.46 3.06
C CYS A 399 3.32 12.83 2.46
N GLY A 400 2.09 13.32 2.63
CA GLY A 400 1.68 14.65 2.16
C GLY A 400 2.52 15.78 2.79
N ILE A 401 2.71 15.71 4.13
CA ILE A 401 3.57 16.66 4.85
C ILE A 401 5.01 16.59 4.35
N SER A 402 5.58 15.39 4.24
CA SER A 402 6.97 15.18 3.83
C SER A 402 7.22 15.67 2.40
N GLY A 403 6.28 15.45 1.47
CA GLY A 403 6.37 15.98 0.11
C GLY A 403 6.40 17.51 0.07
N TYR A 404 5.58 18.18 0.87
CA TYR A 404 5.63 19.63 0.97
C TYR A 404 6.92 20.15 1.62
N LEU A 405 7.49 19.42 2.60
CA LEU A 405 8.80 19.75 3.18
C LEU A 405 9.94 19.61 2.16
N LEU A 406 9.80 18.73 1.17
CA LEU A 406 10.71 18.58 0.03
C LEU A 406 10.50 19.67 -1.02
N GLY A 407 9.37 20.38 -0.98
CA GLY A 407 8.99 21.39 -1.96
C GLY A 407 8.59 20.76 -3.30
N VAL A 408 7.89 19.63 -3.28
CA VAL A 408 7.33 18.95 -4.46
C VAL A 408 5.80 18.87 -4.35
N ASN A 409 5.11 18.61 -5.47
CA ASN A 409 3.70 18.24 -5.45
C ASN A 409 3.56 16.76 -5.05
N PRO A 410 3.01 16.40 -3.86
CA PRO A 410 2.92 15.00 -3.44
C PRO A 410 1.83 14.21 -4.16
N PHE A 411 0.98 14.83 -4.99
CA PHE A 411 -0.26 14.22 -5.47
C PHE A 411 -0.31 13.97 -6.99
N ASP A 412 0.67 14.45 -7.76
CA ASP A 412 0.86 14.12 -9.17
C ASP A 412 1.95 13.05 -9.38
N GLN A 413 2.16 12.61 -10.62
CA GLN A 413 3.19 11.63 -11.01
C GLN A 413 3.68 11.86 -12.46
N PRO A 414 4.32 13.00 -12.77
CA PRO A 414 4.70 13.32 -14.15
C PRO A 414 5.76 12.37 -14.73
N GLY A 415 6.60 11.78 -13.88
CA GLY A 415 7.71 10.90 -14.30
C GLY A 415 7.29 9.62 -15.03
N VAL A 416 6.06 9.14 -14.79
CA VAL A 416 5.58 7.90 -15.44
C VAL A 416 5.05 8.11 -16.87
N GLU A 417 4.90 9.34 -17.33
CA GLU A 417 4.34 9.61 -18.66
C GLU A 417 5.34 9.30 -19.80
N ALA A 418 6.65 9.43 -19.55
CA ALA A 418 7.67 9.18 -20.57
C ALA A 418 7.69 7.72 -21.03
N TYR A 419 7.73 6.77 -20.08
CA TYR A 419 7.77 5.34 -20.44
C TYR A 419 6.47 4.89 -21.12
N LYS A 420 5.31 5.44 -20.72
CA LYS A 420 4.01 5.13 -21.35
C LYS A 420 3.98 5.56 -22.80
N LYS A 421 4.47 6.77 -23.11
CA LYS A 421 4.59 7.26 -24.49
C LYS A 421 5.47 6.35 -25.33
N ASN A 422 6.65 5.97 -24.81
CA ASN A 422 7.56 5.07 -25.49
C ASN A 422 6.92 3.69 -25.73
N MET A 423 6.25 3.13 -24.73
CA MET A 423 5.54 1.86 -24.86
C MET A 423 4.46 1.94 -25.94
N PHE A 424 3.63 3.00 -25.95
CA PHE A 424 2.60 3.18 -26.99
C PHE A 424 3.20 3.32 -28.38
N ALA A 425 4.29 4.05 -28.53
CA ALA A 425 4.98 4.19 -29.80
C ALA A 425 5.52 2.84 -30.30
N LEU A 426 6.24 2.09 -29.47
CA LEU A 426 6.79 0.78 -29.82
C LEU A 426 5.69 -0.25 -30.15
N LEU A 427 4.55 -0.20 -29.48
CA LEU A 427 3.40 -1.03 -29.77
C LEU A 427 2.62 -0.59 -31.03
N GLY A 428 3.02 0.49 -31.68
CA GLY A 428 2.40 0.96 -32.92
C GLY A 428 1.04 1.63 -32.72
N LYS A 429 0.81 2.28 -31.56
CA LYS A 429 -0.41 3.03 -31.31
C LYS A 429 -0.52 4.19 -32.33
N PRO A 430 -1.70 4.38 -33.01
CA PRO A 430 -1.88 5.50 -33.92
C PRO A 430 -1.57 6.86 -33.31
N GLY A 431 -0.88 7.72 -34.06
CA GLY A 431 -0.43 9.05 -33.62
C GLY A 431 0.92 9.08 -32.91
N TYR A 432 1.67 7.97 -32.96
CA TYR A 432 3.02 7.86 -32.39
C TYR A 432 4.05 7.39 -33.44
N GLU A 433 3.77 7.54 -34.72
CA GLU A 433 4.55 6.97 -35.83
C GLU A 433 6.01 7.48 -35.84
N ASP A 434 6.20 8.80 -35.71
CA ASP A 434 7.53 9.43 -35.71
C ASP A 434 8.37 8.98 -34.51
N LEU A 435 7.78 8.99 -33.32
CA LEU A 435 8.43 8.53 -32.09
C LEU A 435 8.79 7.03 -32.20
N ARG A 436 7.93 6.22 -32.83
CA ARG A 436 8.20 4.81 -33.06
C ARG A 436 9.45 4.61 -33.90
N GLN A 437 9.59 5.32 -35.02
CA GLN A 437 10.76 5.23 -35.87
C GLN A 437 12.04 5.63 -35.13
N GLU A 438 11.99 6.71 -34.36
CA GLU A 438 13.12 7.15 -33.54
C GLU A 438 13.54 6.07 -32.53
N LEU A 439 12.58 5.47 -31.83
CA LEU A 439 12.84 4.46 -30.78
C LEU A 439 13.35 3.16 -31.38
N LEU A 440 12.80 2.67 -32.51
CA LEU A 440 13.27 1.46 -33.20
C LEU A 440 14.69 1.65 -33.68
N ALA A 441 15.02 2.81 -34.26
CA ALA A 441 16.42 3.12 -34.67
C ALA A 441 17.40 3.09 -33.48
N LYS A 442 16.97 3.55 -32.28
CA LYS A 442 17.79 3.46 -31.05
C LYS A 442 17.94 2.03 -30.53
N LEU A 443 16.95 1.16 -30.79
CA LEU A 443 17.00 -0.27 -30.41
C LEU A 443 17.76 -1.12 -31.44
N GLY A 444 18.09 -0.57 -32.62
CA GLY A 444 18.72 -1.30 -33.70
C GLY A 444 17.76 -2.19 -34.48
N GLU A 445 16.47 -1.88 -34.45
CA GLU A 445 15.38 -2.57 -35.14
C GLU A 445 14.89 -1.81 -36.39
#